data_cd043f31c65713474d8151b44aaf964c
#
_entry.id   cd043f31c65713474d8151b44aaf964c
#
_cell.length_a   1.000
_cell.length_b   1.000
_cell.length_c   1.000
_cell.angle_alpha   90.00
_cell.angle_beta   90.00
_cell.angle_gamma   90.00
#
_symmetry.space_group_name_H-M   'P 1'
#
loop_
_entity.id
_entity.type
_entity.pdbx_description
1 polymer ?
#
loop_
_entity_poly.entity_id
_entity_poly.type
_entity_poly.pdbx_seq_one_letter_code
_entity_poly.pdbx_strand_id
1 'polypeptide(L)'
;IRDRYNAYKKGAILSGVSAGAICWFEQGITDSWKEHQAIIPCLGFVKGICCPHYDEEPERIPFVKKILEGNEIDECIAIEGFCALHLINDLPAYSVSFGNGNNCFLVNRKKSIIEHNKLKNIEEIQL
;
A
#
# COMPACT_ATOMS: atom_id res chain seq x y z
N ILE A 1 -0.63 -13.83 -15.79
CA ILE A 1 -1.64 -12.93 -15.18
C ILE A 1 -2.98 -13.63 -15.12
N ARG A 2 -3.50 -14.14 -16.26
CA ARG A 2 -4.82 -14.82 -16.34
C ARG A 2 -4.98 -15.94 -15.30
N ASP A 3 -3.96 -16.77 -15.11
CA ASP A 3 -4.03 -17.91 -14.18
C ASP A 3 -4.14 -17.46 -12.72
N ARG A 4 -3.43 -16.40 -12.33
CA ARG A 4 -3.53 -15.80 -11.00
C ARG A 4 -4.90 -15.17 -10.75
N TYR A 5 -5.43 -14.46 -11.74
CA TYR A 5 -6.77 -13.89 -11.66
C TYR A 5 -7.84 -14.97 -11.54
N ASN A 6 -7.73 -16.04 -12.32
CA ASN A 6 -8.65 -17.18 -12.24
C ASN A 6 -8.57 -17.90 -10.89
N ALA A 7 -7.37 -18.07 -10.33
CA ALA A 7 -7.19 -18.64 -9.00
C ALA A 7 -7.85 -17.76 -7.92
N TYR A 8 -7.60 -16.45 -7.98
CA TYR A 8 -8.24 -15.48 -7.11
C TYR A 8 -9.78 -15.55 -7.16
N LYS A 9 -10.36 -15.54 -8.36
CA LYS A 9 -11.81 -15.69 -8.54
C LYS A 9 -12.38 -17.00 -8.02
N LYS A 10 -11.56 -18.03 -7.90
CA LYS A 10 -11.89 -19.33 -7.28
C LYS A 10 -11.66 -19.38 -5.76
N GLY A 11 -11.31 -18.25 -5.15
CA GLY A 11 -11.13 -18.14 -3.71
C GLY A 11 -9.69 -18.34 -3.20
N ALA A 12 -8.70 -18.35 -4.09
CA ALA A 12 -7.30 -18.38 -3.66
C ALA A 12 -6.92 -17.06 -2.98
N ILE A 13 -6.22 -17.16 -1.86
CA ILE A 13 -5.67 -16.00 -1.16
C ILE A 13 -4.40 -15.56 -1.90
N LEU A 14 -4.37 -14.29 -2.30
CA LEU A 14 -3.18 -13.67 -2.85
C LEU A 14 -2.41 -12.96 -1.72
N SER A 15 -1.10 -13.16 -1.68
CA SER A 15 -0.24 -12.51 -0.69
C SER A 15 1.12 -12.18 -1.29
N GLY A 16 1.89 -11.37 -0.59
CA GLY A 16 3.24 -11.02 -1.01
C GLY A 16 3.86 -9.97 -0.11
N VAL A 17 5.18 -9.86 -0.21
CA VAL A 17 6.01 -8.93 0.56
C VAL A 17 6.76 -8.03 -0.41
N SER A 18 6.94 -6.74 -0.07
CA SER A 18 7.69 -5.77 -0.88
C SER A 18 7.13 -5.69 -2.32
N ALA A 19 7.93 -5.99 -3.33
CA ALA A 19 7.50 -6.08 -4.72
C ALA A 19 6.33 -7.06 -4.93
N GLY A 20 6.28 -8.14 -4.16
CA GLY A 20 5.17 -9.11 -4.16
C GLY A 20 3.90 -8.57 -3.51
N ALA A 21 3.97 -7.54 -2.68
CA ALA A 21 2.81 -6.84 -2.14
C ALA A 21 2.28 -5.81 -3.15
N ILE A 22 3.14 -4.94 -3.67
CA ILE A 22 2.71 -3.90 -4.61
C ILE A 22 2.17 -4.45 -5.93
N CYS A 23 2.63 -5.63 -6.35
CA CYS A 23 2.25 -6.20 -7.65
C CYS A 23 0.73 -6.42 -7.83
N TRP A 24 -0.04 -6.50 -6.76
CA TRP A 24 -1.48 -6.68 -6.80
C TRP A 24 -2.26 -5.39 -7.07
N PHE A 25 -1.67 -4.24 -6.81
CA PHE A 25 -2.28 -2.92 -7.03
C PHE A 25 -2.25 -2.49 -8.50
N GLU A 26 -2.92 -1.39 -8.82
CA GLU A 26 -2.80 -0.76 -10.14
C GLU A 26 -1.40 -0.19 -10.34
N GLN A 27 -0.84 0.40 -9.27
CA GLN A 27 0.49 1.00 -9.27
C GLN A 27 1.23 0.71 -7.97
N GLY A 28 2.54 0.74 -8.02
CA GLY A 28 3.41 0.60 -6.85
C GLY A 28 4.55 1.61 -6.86
N ILE A 29 5.00 1.98 -5.65
CA ILE A 29 6.18 2.81 -5.48
C ILE A 29 7.38 1.91 -5.23
N THR A 30 8.45 2.11 -6.00
CA THR A 30 9.68 1.30 -5.93
C THR A 30 10.90 2.13 -6.30
N ASP A 31 12.05 1.75 -5.79
CA ASP A 31 13.38 2.25 -6.13
C ASP A 31 14.23 1.25 -6.92
N SER A 32 13.68 0.03 -7.14
CA SER A 32 14.46 -1.11 -7.67
C SER A 32 15.05 -0.92 -9.07
N TRP A 33 14.58 0.05 -9.84
CA TRP A 33 14.99 0.23 -11.25
C TRP A 33 15.65 1.57 -11.54
N LYS A 34 15.68 2.46 -10.56
CA LYS A 34 16.25 3.79 -10.69
C LYS A 34 16.96 4.15 -9.40
N GLU A 35 17.90 5.07 -9.48
CA GLU A 35 18.53 5.66 -8.29
C GLU A 35 17.55 6.45 -7.40
N HIS A 36 16.28 6.54 -7.82
CA HIS A 36 15.22 7.32 -7.15
C HIS A 36 13.90 6.55 -7.11
N GLN A 37 13.05 6.92 -6.17
CA GLN A 37 11.69 6.41 -6.07
C GLN A 37 10.91 6.67 -7.37
N ALA A 38 10.15 5.67 -7.82
CA ALA A 38 9.34 5.75 -9.02
C ALA A 38 7.99 5.04 -8.85
N ILE A 39 7.00 5.50 -9.58
CA ILE A 39 5.70 4.82 -9.72
C ILE A 39 5.82 3.86 -10.91
N ILE A 40 5.42 2.61 -10.69
CA ILE A 40 5.36 1.59 -11.75
C ILE A 40 3.93 1.04 -11.88
N PRO A 41 3.49 0.70 -13.11
CA PRO A 41 2.25 -0.04 -13.29
C PRO A 41 2.41 -1.48 -12.80
N CYS A 42 1.36 -2.00 -12.19
CA CYS A 42 1.30 -3.36 -11.64
C CYS A 42 0.13 -4.16 -12.23
N LEU A 43 -0.37 -5.19 -11.54
CA LEU A 43 -1.37 -6.11 -12.09
C LEU A 43 -2.81 -5.56 -12.06
N GLY A 44 -3.10 -4.60 -11.21
CA GLY A 44 -4.40 -3.93 -11.14
C GLY A 44 -5.54 -4.78 -10.56
N PHE A 45 -5.26 -5.72 -9.68
CA PHE A 45 -6.30 -6.47 -8.96
C PHE A 45 -6.93 -5.62 -7.86
N VAL A 46 -6.14 -4.75 -7.26
CA VAL A 46 -6.55 -3.78 -6.24
C VAL A 46 -6.37 -2.38 -6.81
N LYS A 47 -7.38 -1.54 -6.64
CA LYS A 47 -7.32 -0.13 -7.09
C LYS A 47 -6.31 0.68 -6.28
N GLY A 48 -5.73 1.67 -6.94
CA GLY A 48 -4.86 2.66 -6.33
C GLY A 48 -3.39 2.28 -6.35
N ILE A 49 -2.62 3.04 -5.59
CA ILE A 49 -1.16 2.95 -5.51
C ILE A 49 -0.73 2.51 -4.12
N CYS A 50 0.27 1.64 -4.05
CA CYS A 50 0.82 1.14 -2.79
C CYS A 50 2.29 1.51 -2.63
N CYS A 51 2.65 1.98 -1.43
CA CYS A 51 4.01 2.26 -0.99
C CYS A 51 4.39 1.31 0.16
N PRO A 52 5.21 0.28 -0.08
CA PRO A 52 5.77 -0.58 0.97
C PRO A 52 6.96 0.12 1.63
N HIS A 53 7.45 -0.43 2.76
CA HIS A 53 8.63 0.09 3.48
C HIS A 53 8.51 1.57 3.85
N TYR A 54 7.31 2.03 4.20
CA TYR A 54 6.98 3.45 4.28
C TYR A 54 7.79 4.20 5.33
N ASP A 55 8.14 3.56 6.43
CA ASP A 55 8.96 4.08 7.52
C ASP A 55 10.42 3.62 7.47
N GLU A 56 10.71 2.55 6.72
CA GLU A 56 12.05 1.94 6.70
C GLU A 56 13.00 2.67 5.76
N GLU A 57 12.48 3.27 4.68
CA GLU A 57 13.27 3.98 3.68
C GLU A 57 13.00 5.49 3.76
N PRO A 58 14.02 6.31 4.10
CA PRO A 58 13.84 7.75 4.38
C PRO A 58 13.21 8.55 3.24
N GLU A 59 13.33 8.06 2.01
CA GLU A 59 12.85 8.77 0.82
C GLU A 59 11.37 8.51 0.51
N ARG A 60 10.75 7.47 1.11
CA ARG A 60 9.36 7.08 0.83
C ARG A 60 8.36 8.17 1.22
N ILE A 61 8.43 8.65 2.44
CA ILE A 61 7.52 9.69 2.94
C ILE A 61 7.62 10.99 2.12
N PRO A 62 8.82 11.55 1.89
CA PRO A 62 8.96 12.73 1.03
C PRO A 62 8.44 12.53 -0.39
N PHE A 63 8.66 11.36 -0.98
CA PHE A 63 8.19 11.05 -2.32
C PHE A 63 6.67 11.00 -2.40
N VAL A 64 6.01 10.29 -1.48
CA VAL A 64 4.54 10.22 -1.40
C VAL A 64 3.93 11.61 -1.22
N LYS A 65 4.50 12.42 -0.33
CA LYS A 65 4.08 13.82 -0.17
C LYS A 65 4.16 14.62 -1.46
N LYS A 66 5.30 14.54 -2.15
CA LYS A 66 5.54 15.26 -3.42
C LYS A 66 4.50 14.91 -4.48
N ILE A 67 4.21 13.62 -4.69
CA ILE A 67 3.27 13.19 -5.74
C ILE A 67 1.81 13.52 -5.38
N LEU A 68 1.46 13.54 -4.09
CA LEU A 68 0.16 14.00 -3.61
C LEU A 68 0.02 15.53 -3.75
N GLU A 69 1.04 16.30 -3.39
CA GLU A 69 1.06 17.77 -3.53
C GLU A 69 1.02 18.19 -5.01
N GLY A 70 1.69 17.44 -5.88
CA GLY A 70 1.71 17.64 -7.32
C GLY A 70 0.43 17.20 -8.04
N ASN A 71 -0.56 16.67 -7.34
CA ASN A 71 -1.79 16.07 -7.91
C ASN A 71 -1.51 14.95 -8.93
N GLU A 72 -0.40 14.24 -8.80
CA GLU A 72 -0.11 13.07 -9.63
C GLU A 72 -0.96 11.87 -9.20
N ILE A 73 -1.33 11.83 -7.91
CA ILE A 73 -2.23 10.84 -7.32
C ILE A 73 -3.16 11.52 -6.32
N ASP A 74 -4.30 10.91 -6.03
CA ASP A 74 -5.26 11.40 -5.03
C ASP A 74 -4.99 10.81 -3.65
N GLU A 75 -4.59 9.54 -3.60
CA GLU A 75 -4.31 8.81 -2.37
C GLU A 75 -3.27 7.71 -2.59
N CYS A 76 -2.62 7.29 -1.51
CA CYS A 76 -1.65 6.22 -1.49
C CYS A 76 -1.88 5.32 -0.28
N ILE A 77 -1.86 4.02 -0.48
CA ILE A 77 -1.81 3.04 0.61
C ILE A 77 -0.36 2.86 1.02
N ALA A 78 -0.01 3.28 2.23
CA ALA A 78 1.32 3.18 2.79
C ALA A 78 1.39 2.05 3.81
N ILE A 79 2.37 1.17 3.67
CA ILE A 79 2.58 0.01 4.55
C ILE A 79 3.94 0.17 5.22
N GLU A 80 3.95 0.31 6.54
CA GLU A 80 5.18 0.35 7.32
C GLU A 80 5.82 -1.04 7.43
N GLY A 81 7.09 -1.06 7.82
CA GLY A 81 7.80 -2.30 8.17
C GLY A 81 7.11 -3.05 9.32
N PHE A 82 7.30 -4.35 9.41
CA PHE A 82 6.66 -5.20 10.42
C PHE A 82 5.14 -5.06 10.49
N CYS A 83 4.51 -4.73 9.38
CA CYS A 83 3.08 -4.56 9.25
C CYS A 83 2.57 -5.23 7.97
N ALA A 84 1.36 -5.74 8.00
CA ALA A 84 0.68 -6.28 6.84
C ALA A 84 -0.68 -5.63 6.66
N LEU A 85 -1.04 -5.36 5.41
CA LEU A 85 -2.37 -4.94 5.02
C LEU A 85 -3.22 -6.16 4.64
N HIS A 86 -4.37 -6.30 5.29
CA HIS A 86 -5.39 -7.27 4.90
C HIS A 86 -6.45 -6.58 4.05
N LEU A 87 -6.68 -7.13 2.87
CA LEU A 87 -7.74 -6.69 1.97
C LEU A 87 -8.88 -7.72 1.94
N ILE A 88 -10.10 -7.24 1.94
CA ILE A 88 -11.31 -8.07 1.79
C ILE A 88 -12.09 -7.51 0.60
N ASN A 89 -12.39 -8.35 -0.37
CA ASN A 89 -13.08 -7.94 -1.61
C ASN A 89 -12.39 -6.76 -2.31
N ASP A 90 -11.06 -6.84 -2.41
CA ASP A 90 -10.20 -5.83 -3.05
C ASP A 90 -10.13 -4.47 -2.34
N LEU A 91 -10.68 -4.38 -1.13
CA LEU A 91 -10.66 -3.14 -0.33
C LEU A 91 -9.81 -3.32 0.94
N PRO A 92 -9.04 -2.29 1.33
CA PRO A 92 -8.34 -2.28 2.61
C PRO A 92 -9.32 -2.49 3.76
N ALA A 93 -9.08 -3.53 4.56
CA ALA A 93 -9.94 -3.88 5.69
C ALA A 93 -9.30 -3.50 7.03
N TYR A 94 -8.10 -3.98 7.28
CA TYR A 94 -7.36 -3.70 8.51
C TYR A 94 -5.86 -3.96 8.35
N SER A 95 -5.07 -3.42 9.27
CA SER A 95 -3.65 -3.72 9.41
C SER A 95 -3.40 -4.81 10.45
N VAL A 96 -2.30 -5.53 10.29
CA VAL A 96 -1.77 -6.48 11.28
C VAL A 96 -0.35 -6.03 11.60
N SER A 97 -0.09 -5.65 12.84
CA SER A 97 1.24 -5.26 13.29
C SER A 97 1.97 -6.47 13.89
N PHE A 98 3.21 -6.67 13.47
CA PHE A 98 4.11 -7.70 14.03
C PHE A 98 5.21 -7.08 14.90
N GLY A 99 5.20 -5.77 15.05
CA GLY A 99 6.22 -4.98 15.74
C GLY A 99 5.61 -3.90 16.63
N ASN A 100 6.44 -2.96 17.02
CA ASN A 100 6.13 -1.97 18.04
C ASN A 100 5.27 -0.80 17.51
N GLY A 101 4.01 -1.08 17.17
CA GLY A 101 3.05 -0.04 16.80
C GLY A 101 3.11 0.42 15.34
N ASN A 102 3.72 -0.35 14.45
CA ASN A 102 3.70 -0.10 13.02
C ASN A 102 2.30 -0.29 12.44
N ASN A 103 1.99 0.47 11.39
CA ASN A 103 0.64 0.54 10.84
C ASN A 103 0.63 0.59 9.32
N CYS A 104 -0.56 0.40 8.76
CA CYS A 104 -0.87 0.79 7.39
C CYS A 104 -1.70 2.06 7.42
N PHE A 105 -1.50 2.92 6.43
CA PHE A 105 -2.20 4.19 6.29
C PHE A 105 -2.83 4.35 4.93
N LEU A 106 -3.96 5.01 4.88
CA LEU A 106 -4.43 5.68 3.69
C LEU A 106 -3.94 7.13 3.76
N VAL A 107 -3.00 7.47 2.89
CA VAL A 107 -2.39 8.80 2.83
C VAL A 107 -3.04 9.56 1.69
N ASN A 108 -3.63 10.70 1.98
CA ASN A 108 -4.28 11.54 0.99
C ASN A 108 -3.99 13.02 1.25
N ARG A 109 -4.34 13.84 0.27
CA ARG A 109 -4.31 15.27 0.42
C ARG A 109 -5.73 15.81 0.59
N LYS A 110 -5.95 16.53 1.69
CA LYS A 110 -7.18 17.24 1.95
C LYS A 110 -6.91 18.75 1.99
N LYS A 111 -7.40 19.47 1.00
CA LYS A 111 -7.02 20.86 0.76
C LYS A 111 -5.50 20.96 0.50
N SER A 112 -4.75 21.59 1.38
CA SER A 112 -3.28 21.73 1.32
C SER A 112 -2.54 20.89 2.38
N ILE A 113 -3.24 19.98 3.07
CA ILE A 113 -2.68 19.16 4.16
C ILE A 113 -2.61 17.71 3.71
N ILE A 114 -1.48 17.07 3.95
CA ILE A 114 -1.30 15.63 3.78
C ILE A 114 -1.77 14.94 5.06
N GLU A 115 -2.80 14.13 4.94
CA GLU A 115 -3.37 13.37 6.05
C GLU A 115 -2.94 11.90 5.97
N HIS A 116 -2.56 11.36 7.12
CA HIS A 116 -2.25 9.95 7.32
C HIS A 116 -3.40 9.32 8.12
N ASN A 117 -4.30 8.65 7.43
CA ASN A 117 -5.44 8.00 8.06
C ASN A 117 -5.05 6.55 8.37
N LYS A 118 -4.75 6.29 9.65
CA LYS A 118 -4.39 4.95 10.14
C LYS A 118 -5.52 3.97 9.89
N LEU A 119 -5.21 2.83 9.29
CA LEU A 119 -6.14 1.71 9.19
C LEU A 119 -6.25 1.01 10.54
N LYS A 120 -7.45 0.52 10.87
CA LYS A 120 -7.68 -0.21 12.12
C LYS A 120 -6.74 -1.41 12.21
N ASN A 121 -6.12 -1.61 13.36
CA ASN A 121 -5.38 -2.82 13.63
C ASN A 121 -6.34 -3.98 13.96
N ILE A 122 -5.98 -5.21 13.63
CA ILE A 122 -6.81 -6.38 13.92
C ILE A 122 -7.07 -6.53 15.41
N GLU A 123 -6.15 -6.13 16.27
CA GLU A 123 -6.32 -6.12 17.73
C GLU A 123 -7.39 -5.13 18.20
N GLU A 124 -7.70 -4.11 17.38
CA GLU A 124 -8.75 -3.13 17.66
C GLU A 124 -10.14 -3.59 17.17
N ILE A 125 -10.17 -4.69 16.41
CA ILE A 125 -11.40 -5.31 15.93
C ILE A 125 -11.88 -6.28 17.00
N GLN A 126 -12.90 -5.89 17.75
CA GLN A 126 -13.60 -6.82 18.65
C GLN A 126 -14.32 -7.86 17.79
N LEU A 127 -13.84 -9.08 17.86
CA LEU A 127 -14.47 -10.26 17.27
C LEU A 127 -15.72 -10.64 18.07
#